data_3443f6182c9614f5f38f5b434499ed18
#
_entry.id   3443f6182c9614f5f38f5b434499ed18
#
_cell.length_a   1.000
_cell.length_b   1.000
_cell.length_c   1.000
_cell.angle_alpha   90.00
_cell.angle_beta   90.00
_cell.angle_gamma   90.00
#
_symmetry.space_group_name_H-M   'P 1'
#
loop_
_entity.id
_entity.type
_entity.pdbx_description
1 polymer ?
#
loop_
_entity_poly.entity_id
_entity_poly.type
_entity_poly.pdbx_seq_one_letter_code
_entity_poly.pdbx_strand_id
1 'polypeptide(L)'
;SVENGVLTIHEKVPLNFAVRGVGESYKKGEILLTKGTKLGFSELALLAELGFFHISVFVKPVVGVLSSGDELKDLGESLDNPAQIRSSNHIALANLAKSFGANALVFPLLKDKKSEVKPAIQNALESCDILITTGGVSMGDFDFLKAAVREYELIIDKLDIKPGRHIKVAKSGKKFILAFPGFPYSSMVAFHLSAREILGAWLCQKKDYIIKAFLKGSYAKKSPYLEFVACNVEFENGKVCVNLAGKKKGSSAIISNLNYKSALMIVPKERTNIAENELVDIMLLS
;
A
#
# COMPACT_ATOMS: atom_id res chain seq x y z
N SER A 1 -40.11 -18.97 37.69
CA SER A 1 -39.90 -18.16 38.92
C SER A 1 -39.06 -18.94 39.93
N VAL A 2 -38.38 -18.24 40.80
CA VAL A 2 -37.65 -18.84 41.93
C VAL A 2 -38.21 -18.21 43.20
N GLU A 3 -38.82 -19.02 44.06
CA GLU A 3 -39.35 -18.60 45.35
C GLU A 3 -38.87 -19.55 46.44
N ASN A 4 -38.33 -19.03 47.54
CA ASN A 4 -37.81 -19.80 48.69
C ASN A 4 -36.87 -20.97 48.30
N GLY A 5 -36.03 -20.77 47.28
CA GLY A 5 -35.10 -21.79 46.77
C GLY A 5 -35.75 -22.86 45.87
N VAL A 6 -37.01 -22.72 45.55
CA VAL A 6 -37.76 -23.62 44.62
C VAL A 6 -37.86 -22.98 43.25
N LEU A 7 -37.33 -23.65 42.22
CA LEU A 7 -37.45 -23.26 40.80
C LEU A 7 -38.74 -23.80 40.23
N THR A 8 -39.69 -22.94 39.87
CA THR A 8 -40.91 -23.31 39.14
C THR A 8 -40.73 -23.03 37.65
N ILE A 9 -40.84 -24.08 36.84
CA ILE A 9 -40.80 -23.98 35.36
C ILE A 9 -42.25 -23.90 34.90
N HIS A 10 -42.65 -22.77 34.31
CA HIS A 10 -44.04 -22.52 33.87
C HIS A 10 -44.36 -23.06 32.48
N GLU A 11 -43.34 -23.31 31.68
CA GLU A 11 -43.48 -23.82 30.32
C GLU A 11 -42.55 -25.02 30.08
N LYS A 12 -42.99 -25.97 29.26
CA LYS A 12 -42.17 -27.12 28.88
C LYS A 12 -41.03 -26.66 27.99
N VAL A 13 -39.82 -26.84 28.46
CA VAL A 13 -38.63 -26.56 27.68
C VAL A 13 -38.37 -27.69 26.68
N PRO A 14 -38.26 -27.42 25.39
CA PRO A 14 -37.89 -28.43 24.38
C PRO A 14 -36.57 -29.13 24.71
N LEU A 15 -36.45 -30.40 24.34
CA LEU A 15 -35.17 -31.10 24.45
C LEU A 15 -34.11 -30.39 23.67
N ASN A 16 -32.95 -30.19 24.29
CA ASN A 16 -31.79 -29.42 23.74
C ASN A 16 -32.03 -27.91 23.53
N PHE A 17 -33.06 -27.33 24.18
CA PHE A 17 -33.25 -25.88 24.15
C PHE A 17 -32.00 -25.17 24.73
N ALA A 18 -31.44 -24.22 23.97
CA ALA A 18 -30.21 -23.45 24.30
C ALA A 18 -28.97 -24.35 24.54
N VAL A 19 -28.97 -25.58 24.09
CA VAL A 19 -27.82 -26.47 24.11
C VAL A 19 -27.19 -26.49 22.72
N ARG A 20 -25.94 -26.01 22.62
CA ARG A 20 -25.19 -26.09 21.38
C ARG A 20 -24.79 -27.54 21.11
N GLY A 21 -25.16 -28.06 19.94
CA GLY A 21 -24.83 -29.42 19.54
C GLY A 21 -23.35 -29.62 19.26
N VAL A 22 -22.83 -30.81 19.47
CA VAL A 22 -21.45 -31.16 19.14
C VAL A 22 -21.26 -31.01 17.63
N GLY A 23 -20.27 -30.23 17.23
CA GLY A 23 -19.95 -29.95 15.82
C GLY A 23 -20.84 -28.89 15.15
N GLU A 24 -21.65 -28.15 15.92
CA GLU A 24 -22.49 -27.05 15.42
C GLU A 24 -21.65 -25.88 14.93
N SER A 25 -20.58 -25.47 15.66
CA SER A 25 -19.68 -24.37 15.27
C SER A 25 -18.57 -24.86 14.38
N TYR A 26 -17.96 -25.98 14.70
CA TYR A 26 -16.87 -26.61 13.93
C TYR A 26 -16.71 -28.06 14.31
N LYS A 27 -16.13 -28.87 13.44
CA LYS A 27 -15.94 -30.31 13.63
C LYS A 27 -14.47 -30.64 13.89
N LYS A 28 -14.22 -31.77 14.55
CA LYS A 28 -12.86 -32.27 14.76
C LYS A 28 -12.17 -32.51 13.41
N GLY A 29 -10.98 -31.90 13.23
CA GLY A 29 -10.19 -32.01 11.99
C GLY A 29 -10.51 -30.94 10.95
N GLU A 30 -11.48 -30.07 11.19
CA GLU A 30 -11.77 -28.95 10.32
C GLU A 30 -10.66 -27.88 10.43
N ILE A 31 -10.21 -27.36 9.27
CA ILE A 31 -9.23 -26.28 9.22
C ILE A 31 -9.98 -24.95 9.31
N LEU A 32 -9.88 -24.29 10.45
CA LEU A 32 -10.57 -23.03 10.71
C LEU A 32 -9.79 -21.81 10.27
N LEU A 33 -8.46 -21.84 10.37
CA LEU A 33 -7.56 -20.77 9.93
C LEU A 33 -6.40 -21.37 9.14
N THR A 34 -6.02 -20.69 8.07
CA THR A 34 -4.89 -21.07 7.23
C THR A 34 -3.70 -20.16 7.43
N LYS A 35 -2.51 -20.63 7.06
CA LYS A 35 -1.30 -19.80 7.05
C LYS A 35 -1.48 -18.56 6.16
N GLY A 36 -1.15 -17.38 6.69
CA GLY A 36 -1.33 -16.10 6.01
C GLY A 36 -2.66 -15.41 6.31
N THR A 37 -3.57 -16.04 7.06
CA THR A 37 -4.78 -15.38 7.53
C THR A 37 -4.43 -14.16 8.37
N LYS A 38 -4.97 -13.00 8.01
CA LYS A 38 -4.87 -11.78 8.82
C LYS A 38 -5.71 -11.95 10.07
N LEU A 39 -5.08 -11.86 11.24
CA LEU A 39 -5.79 -11.98 12.51
C LEU A 39 -6.52 -10.68 12.84
N GLY A 40 -7.83 -10.66 12.61
CA GLY A 40 -8.75 -9.63 13.05
C GLY A 40 -9.44 -10.02 14.37
N PHE A 41 -10.50 -9.32 14.70
CA PHE A 41 -11.23 -9.57 15.96
C PHE A 41 -11.88 -10.96 16.00
N SER A 42 -12.41 -11.44 14.88
CA SER A 42 -13.08 -12.73 14.78
C SER A 42 -12.10 -13.90 14.88
N GLU A 43 -10.96 -13.81 14.21
CA GLU A 43 -9.91 -14.83 14.26
C GLU A 43 -9.30 -14.94 15.67
N LEU A 44 -9.08 -13.79 16.32
CA LEU A 44 -8.59 -13.76 17.69
C LEU A 44 -9.59 -14.32 18.69
N ALA A 45 -10.88 -14.03 18.51
CA ALA A 45 -11.94 -14.60 19.33
C ALA A 45 -12.05 -16.13 19.16
N LEU A 46 -11.96 -16.61 17.93
CA LEU A 46 -11.94 -18.05 17.63
C LEU A 46 -10.74 -18.75 18.26
N LEU A 47 -9.54 -18.18 18.16
CA LEU A 47 -8.36 -18.72 18.79
C LEU A 47 -8.49 -18.78 20.31
N ALA A 48 -9.06 -17.76 20.92
CA ALA A 48 -9.33 -17.72 22.35
C ALA A 48 -10.38 -18.79 22.77
N GLU A 49 -11.46 -18.95 22.00
CA GLU A 49 -12.49 -19.99 22.24
C GLU A 49 -11.87 -21.39 22.19
N LEU A 50 -10.91 -21.60 21.28
CA LEU A 50 -10.16 -22.86 21.14
C LEU A 50 -9.05 -23.08 22.20
N GLY A 51 -8.80 -22.07 23.06
CA GLY A 51 -7.79 -22.13 24.10
C GLY A 51 -6.35 -21.89 23.64
N PHE A 52 -6.15 -21.34 22.46
CA PHE A 52 -4.81 -20.98 21.99
C PHE A 52 -4.32 -19.70 22.66
N PHE A 53 -3.34 -19.83 23.56
CA PHE A 53 -2.70 -18.69 24.23
C PHE A 53 -1.50 -18.14 23.44
N HIS A 54 -0.78 -19.01 22.74
CA HIS A 54 0.36 -18.63 21.87
C HIS A 54 0.19 -19.23 20.49
N ILE A 55 0.47 -18.42 19.48
CA ILE A 55 0.46 -18.83 18.07
C ILE A 55 1.69 -18.28 17.36
N SER A 56 2.18 -19.01 16.36
CA SER A 56 3.25 -18.53 15.48
C SER A 56 2.67 -17.58 14.42
N VAL A 57 3.26 -16.40 14.28
CA VAL A 57 2.87 -15.41 13.28
C VAL A 57 4.06 -15.01 12.42
N PHE A 58 3.79 -14.43 11.25
CA PHE A 58 4.84 -13.83 10.43
C PHE A 58 5.44 -12.61 11.11
N VAL A 59 6.75 -12.48 11.04
CA VAL A 59 7.46 -11.27 11.49
C VAL A 59 7.14 -10.15 10.48
N LYS A 60 6.71 -9.00 10.98
CA LYS A 60 6.48 -7.83 10.15
C LYS A 60 7.81 -7.34 9.56
N PRO A 61 7.91 -7.17 8.24
CA PRO A 61 9.10 -6.59 7.65
C PRO A 61 9.27 -5.13 8.08
N VAL A 62 10.51 -4.68 8.12
CA VAL A 62 10.85 -3.28 8.37
C VAL A 62 11.08 -2.58 7.04
N VAL A 63 10.29 -1.54 6.77
CA VAL A 63 10.43 -0.67 5.60
C VAL A 63 11.12 0.62 6.01
N GLY A 64 12.33 0.84 5.51
CA GLY A 64 13.04 2.11 5.64
C GLY A 64 12.62 3.09 4.55
N VAL A 65 12.45 4.36 4.88
CA VAL A 65 12.18 5.43 3.90
C VAL A 65 13.26 6.49 4.00
N LEU A 66 13.98 6.71 2.91
CA LEU A 66 15.07 7.68 2.76
C LEU A 66 14.73 8.64 1.62
N SER A 67 14.50 9.90 1.91
CA SER A 67 14.24 10.94 0.91
C SER A 67 15.47 11.80 0.69
N SER A 68 15.78 12.11 -0.59
CA SER A 68 16.91 12.93 -1.00
C SER A 68 16.44 14.10 -1.86
N GLY A 69 17.09 15.26 -1.66
CA GLY A 69 16.88 16.49 -2.42
C GLY A 69 17.39 17.69 -1.66
N ASP A 70 18.14 18.55 -2.33
CA ASP A 70 18.63 19.80 -1.74
C ASP A 70 17.50 20.81 -1.48
N GLU A 71 16.40 20.68 -2.24
CA GLU A 71 15.18 21.47 -2.08
C GLU A 71 14.33 21.03 -0.87
N LEU A 72 14.61 19.85 -0.31
CA LEU A 72 13.75 19.29 0.74
C LEU A 72 14.04 19.89 2.10
N LYS A 73 12.98 20.25 2.79
CA LYS A 73 12.94 20.64 4.21
C LYS A 73 12.03 19.68 4.99
N ASP A 74 12.40 19.39 6.22
CA ASP A 74 11.59 18.54 7.08
C ASP A 74 10.40 19.32 7.69
N LEU A 75 9.51 18.60 8.35
CA LEU A 75 8.39 19.20 9.07
C LEU A 75 8.92 20.09 10.20
N GLY A 76 8.32 21.28 10.33
CA GLY A 76 8.72 22.25 11.34
C GLY A 76 9.89 23.16 10.92
N GLU A 77 10.66 22.82 9.87
CA GLU A 77 11.70 23.71 9.34
C GLU A 77 11.08 24.87 8.55
N SER A 78 11.74 26.04 8.57
CA SER A 78 11.37 27.19 7.73
C SER A 78 11.73 26.94 6.27
N LEU A 79 10.92 27.47 5.35
CA LEU A 79 11.28 27.59 3.94
C LEU A 79 11.96 28.92 3.73
N ASP A 80 13.26 28.90 3.47
CA ASP A 80 14.11 30.10 3.41
C ASP A 80 14.13 30.71 2.00
N ASN A 81 13.69 29.97 0.99
CA ASN A 81 13.60 30.46 -0.37
C ASN A 81 12.51 29.71 -1.18
N PRO A 82 12.05 30.26 -2.33
CA PRO A 82 10.97 29.68 -3.14
C PRO A 82 11.30 28.33 -3.81
N ALA A 83 12.57 27.91 -3.86
CA ALA A 83 12.97 26.63 -4.43
C ALA A 83 12.81 25.48 -3.43
N GLN A 84 12.61 25.77 -2.15
CA GLN A 84 12.46 24.77 -1.11
C GLN A 84 11.01 24.29 -0.99
N ILE A 85 10.85 23.00 -0.73
CA ILE A 85 9.57 22.36 -0.49
C ILE A 85 9.63 21.48 0.76
N ARG A 86 8.49 21.27 1.40
CA ARG A 86 8.41 20.32 2.51
C ARG A 86 8.37 18.89 1.99
N SER A 87 9.18 18.03 2.57
CA SER A 87 9.16 16.61 2.24
C SER A 87 7.84 15.98 2.70
N SER A 88 7.07 15.43 1.77
CA SER A 88 5.83 14.70 2.05
C SER A 88 5.95 13.20 1.80
N ASN A 89 6.89 12.78 0.96
CA ASN A 89 7.04 11.39 0.53
C ASN A 89 7.36 10.46 1.71
N HIS A 90 8.30 10.84 2.58
CA HIS A 90 8.70 9.99 3.70
C HIS A 90 7.53 9.73 4.66
N ILE A 91 6.68 10.73 4.91
CA ILE A 91 5.47 10.58 5.74
C ILE A 91 4.46 9.63 5.06
N ALA A 92 4.17 9.90 3.79
CA ALA A 92 3.16 9.14 3.06
C ALA A 92 3.58 7.67 2.87
N LEU A 93 4.83 7.42 2.46
CA LEU A 93 5.35 6.07 2.24
C LEU A 93 5.48 5.27 3.53
N ALA A 94 5.92 5.89 4.63
CA ALA A 94 5.97 5.23 5.93
C ALA A 94 4.57 4.82 6.42
N ASN A 95 3.55 5.68 6.23
CA ASN A 95 2.18 5.35 6.59
C ASN A 95 1.58 4.28 5.66
N LEU A 96 1.88 4.31 4.35
CA LEU A 96 1.50 3.23 3.44
C LEU A 96 2.13 1.90 3.87
N ALA A 97 3.43 1.85 4.15
CA ALA A 97 4.08 0.64 4.62
C ALA A 97 3.39 0.05 5.87
N LYS A 98 3.05 0.90 6.84
CA LYS A 98 2.30 0.49 8.05
C LYS A 98 0.92 -0.04 7.71
N SER A 99 0.17 0.58 6.81
CA SER A 99 -1.18 0.14 6.41
C SER A 99 -1.18 -1.22 5.71
N PHE A 100 -0.05 -1.57 5.07
CA PHE A 100 0.18 -2.90 4.47
C PHE A 100 0.93 -3.88 5.39
N GLY A 101 0.97 -3.61 6.69
CA GLY A 101 1.40 -4.57 7.70
C GLY A 101 2.89 -4.56 8.04
N ALA A 102 3.67 -3.61 7.53
CA ALA A 102 5.08 -3.45 7.87
C ALA A 102 5.30 -2.56 9.11
N ASN A 103 6.46 -2.65 9.71
CA ASN A 103 7.02 -1.60 10.53
C ASN A 103 7.70 -0.58 9.60
N ALA A 104 7.69 0.71 9.96
CA ALA A 104 8.32 1.74 9.12
C ALA A 104 9.35 2.54 9.91
N LEU A 105 10.53 2.73 9.32
CA LEU A 105 11.59 3.63 9.76
C LEU A 105 11.71 4.79 8.78
N VAL A 106 11.78 6.01 9.30
CA VAL A 106 12.05 7.20 8.49
C VAL A 106 13.46 7.66 8.80
N PHE A 107 14.29 7.72 7.76
CA PHE A 107 15.65 8.23 7.89
C PHE A 107 15.67 9.74 7.68
N PRO A 108 16.68 10.46 8.22
CA PRO A 108 16.86 11.88 7.98
C PRO A 108 16.93 12.20 6.49
N LEU A 109 16.51 13.41 6.11
CA LEU A 109 16.61 13.88 4.74
C LEU A 109 18.08 13.93 4.28
N LEU A 110 18.35 13.36 3.12
CA LEU A 110 19.67 13.30 2.55
C LEU A 110 19.85 14.45 1.54
N LYS A 111 21.02 15.07 1.56
CA LYS A 111 21.42 16.03 0.52
C LYS A 111 21.93 15.30 -0.71
N ASP A 112 21.78 15.93 -1.88
CA ASP A 112 22.19 15.34 -3.16
C ASP A 112 23.73 15.41 -3.35
N LYS A 113 24.47 14.82 -2.40
CA LYS A 113 25.92 14.71 -2.45
C LYS A 113 26.35 13.27 -2.71
N LYS A 114 27.10 13.06 -3.79
CA LYS A 114 27.58 11.73 -4.21
C LYS A 114 28.27 10.95 -3.10
N SER A 115 29.07 11.62 -2.26
CA SER A 115 29.80 10.99 -1.15
C SER A 115 28.92 10.52 -0.01
N GLU A 116 27.69 11.05 0.13
CA GLU A 116 26.78 10.76 1.24
C GLU A 116 25.76 9.68 0.88
N VAL A 117 25.37 9.55 -0.40
CA VAL A 117 24.28 8.68 -0.84
C VAL A 117 24.57 7.21 -0.61
N LYS A 118 25.73 6.71 -1.03
CA LYS A 118 26.07 5.29 -0.89
C LYS A 118 26.20 4.85 0.57
N PRO A 119 26.93 5.57 1.45
CA PRO A 119 26.95 5.27 2.87
C PRO A 119 25.57 5.30 3.52
N ALA A 120 24.71 6.27 3.15
CA ALA A 120 23.35 6.36 3.69
C ALA A 120 22.49 5.13 3.32
N ILE A 121 22.57 4.66 2.06
CA ILE A 121 21.88 3.44 1.64
C ILE A 121 22.39 2.22 2.43
N GLN A 122 23.72 2.08 2.57
CA GLN A 122 24.31 0.95 3.30
C GLN A 122 23.87 0.93 4.76
N ASN A 123 23.96 2.06 5.46
CA ASN A 123 23.53 2.18 6.85
C ASN A 123 22.02 1.93 7.02
N ALA A 124 21.21 2.44 6.08
CA ALA A 124 19.76 2.20 6.13
C ALA A 124 19.43 0.72 5.96
N LEU A 125 20.14 0.02 5.08
CA LEU A 125 19.95 -1.42 4.85
C LEU A 125 20.33 -2.27 6.08
N GLU A 126 21.14 -1.79 7.01
CA GLU A 126 21.41 -2.53 8.25
C GLU A 126 20.15 -2.66 9.12
N SER A 127 19.27 -1.63 9.06
CA SER A 127 18.11 -1.50 9.96
C SER A 127 16.77 -1.83 9.30
N CYS A 128 16.71 -2.16 8.01
CA CYS A 128 15.47 -2.46 7.32
C CYS A 128 15.62 -3.66 6.36
N ASP A 129 14.48 -4.25 6.02
CA ASP A 129 14.36 -5.36 5.05
C ASP A 129 14.08 -4.85 3.63
N ILE A 130 13.37 -3.73 3.55
CA ILE A 130 13.01 -3.05 2.31
C ILE A 130 13.35 -1.57 2.50
N LEU A 131 14.25 -1.05 1.67
CA LEU A 131 14.58 0.37 1.63
C LEU A 131 13.85 1.04 0.46
N ILE A 132 13.01 2.01 0.75
CA ILE A 132 12.42 2.90 -0.24
C ILE A 132 13.21 4.20 -0.25
N THR A 133 13.75 4.58 -1.39
CA THR A 133 14.37 5.89 -1.59
C THR A 133 13.49 6.75 -2.47
N THR A 134 13.42 8.06 -2.24
CA THR A 134 12.71 9.02 -3.08
C THR A 134 13.56 10.24 -3.39
N GLY A 135 13.43 10.78 -4.60
CA GLY A 135 14.32 11.82 -5.11
C GLY A 135 15.49 11.23 -5.91
N GLY A 136 16.26 12.08 -6.54
CA GLY A 136 17.45 11.68 -7.28
C GLY A 136 17.27 10.63 -8.38
N VAL A 137 16.06 10.37 -8.86
CA VAL A 137 15.75 9.40 -9.95
C VAL A 137 15.19 10.10 -11.20
N SER A 138 15.34 11.41 -11.31
CA SER A 138 14.93 12.20 -12.48
C SER A 138 16.01 12.19 -13.58
N MET A 139 15.80 12.91 -14.66
CA MET A 139 16.68 12.93 -15.84
C MET A 139 17.91 13.87 -15.68
N GLY A 140 18.28 14.25 -14.46
CA GLY A 140 19.42 15.16 -14.20
C GLY A 140 20.77 14.45 -14.07
N ASP A 141 21.84 15.17 -14.39
CA ASP A 141 23.23 14.68 -14.28
C ASP A 141 23.69 14.43 -12.83
N PHE A 142 22.90 14.86 -11.85
CA PHE A 142 23.14 14.72 -10.40
C PHE A 142 22.33 13.61 -9.73
N ASP A 143 21.94 12.58 -10.48
CA ASP A 143 21.14 11.46 -9.97
C ASP A 143 22.04 10.42 -9.27
N PHE A 144 22.59 10.80 -8.13
CA PHE A 144 23.51 9.94 -7.36
C PHE A 144 22.80 8.71 -6.75
N LEU A 145 21.52 8.82 -6.41
CA LEU A 145 20.72 7.68 -5.94
C LEU A 145 20.58 6.61 -7.02
N LYS A 146 20.33 7.02 -8.27
CA LYS A 146 20.22 6.13 -9.41
C LYS A 146 21.53 5.37 -9.69
N ALA A 147 22.65 6.08 -9.62
CA ALA A 147 23.97 5.46 -9.78
C ALA A 147 24.25 4.47 -8.64
N ALA A 148 23.96 4.84 -7.40
CA ALA A 148 24.18 3.98 -6.24
C ALA A 148 23.31 2.73 -6.26
N VAL A 149 22.05 2.82 -6.66
CA VAL A 149 21.13 1.65 -6.76
C VAL A 149 21.57 0.69 -7.87
N ARG A 150 22.18 1.16 -8.93
CA ARG A 150 22.71 0.30 -10.01
C ARG A 150 23.93 -0.52 -9.62
N GLU A 151 24.57 -0.23 -8.50
CA GLU A 151 25.64 -1.08 -7.97
C GLU A 151 25.13 -2.37 -7.32
N TYR A 152 23.81 -2.46 -7.06
CA TYR A 152 23.14 -3.64 -6.54
C TYR A 152 22.56 -4.52 -7.67
N GLU A 153 22.06 -5.70 -7.34
CA GLU A 153 21.39 -6.60 -8.30
C GLU A 153 20.08 -5.96 -8.79
N LEU A 154 20.14 -5.28 -9.94
CA LEU A 154 19.00 -4.56 -10.52
C LEU A 154 18.00 -5.54 -11.14
N ILE A 155 16.77 -5.51 -10.65
CA ILE A 155 15.65 -6.35 -11.14
C ILE A 155 14.79 -5.56 -12.13
N ILE A 156 14.49 -4.29 -11.81
CA ILE A 156 13.71 -3.39 -12.66
C ILE A 156 14.46 -2.07 -12.76
N ASP A 157 14.71 -1.60 -13.98
CA ASP A 157 15.33 -0.29 -14.24
C ASP A 157 14.30 0.79 -14.57
N LYS A 158 13.23 0.42 -15.29
CA LYS A 158 12.10 1.30 -15.62
C LYS A 158 10.88 0.48 -16.04
N LEU A 159 9.71 1.12 -16.01
CA LEU A 159 8.46 0.55 -16.48
C LEU A 159 7.82 1.45 -17.55
N ASP A 160 7.08 0.86 -18.50
CA ASP A 160 6.32 1.63 -19.51
C ASP A 160 4.96 2.08 -18.98
N ILE A 161 4.98 2.82 -17.90
CA ILE A 161 3.81 3.31 -17.16
C ILE A 161 3.83 4.84 -17.00
N LYS A 162 2.69 5.41 -16.66
CA LYS A 162 2.53 6.81 -16.29
C LYS A 162 1.49 6.95 -15.18
N PRO A 163 1.84 7.59 -14.03
CA PRO A 163 3.17 8.07 -13.64
C PRO A 163 4.06 6.93 -13.13
N GLY A 164 5.31 7.25 -12.76
CA GLY A 164 6.20 6.31 -12.07
C GLY A 164 7.18 5.55 -12.99
N ARG A 165 7.32 5.96 -14.25
CA ARG A 165 8.18 5.26 -15.25
C ARG A 165 9.59 4.93 -14.75
N HIS A 166 10.21 5.83 -14.01
CA HIS A 166 11.60 5.74 -13.58
C HIS A 166 11.82 4.99 -12.26
N ILE A 167 10.86 4.19 -11.84
CA ILE A 167 11.03 3.28 -10.72
C ILE A 167 12.22 2.34 -10.96
N LYS A 168 12.97 2.04 -9.89
CA LYS A 168 13.98 0.98 -9.89
C LYS A 168 13.73 0.04 -8.72
N VAL A 169 13.95 -1.24 -8.98
CA VAL A 169 13.92 -2.29 -7.98
C VAL A 169 15.23 -3.05 -8.04
N ALA A 170 15.94 -3.09 -6.93
CA ALA A 170 17.18 -3.83 -6.80
C ALA A 170 17.16 -4.72 -5.54
N LYS A 171 18.11 -5.68 -5.49
CA LYS A 171 18.34 -6.55 -4.33
C LYS A 171 19.73 -6.36 -3.76
N SER A 172 19.81 -6.53 -2.44
CA SER A 172 21.05 -6.68 -1.69
C SER A 172 20.90 -7.91 -0.79
N GLY A 173 21.33 -9.07 -1.27
CA GLY A 173 21.08 -10.34 -0.61
C GLY A 173 19.58 -10.63 -0.49
N LYS A 174 19.05 -10.67 0.75
CA LYS A 174 17.61 -10.89 1.02
C LYS A 174 16.80 -9.60 1.10
N LYS A 175 17.46 -8.43 1.02
CA LYS A 175 16.82 -7.11 1.17
C LYS A 175 16.50 -6.49 -0.18
N PHE A 176 15.49 -5.62 -0.22
CA PHE A 176 15.09 -4.91 -1.42
C PHE A 176 15.42 -3.42 -1.32
N ILE A 177 15.77 -2.82 -2.44
CA ILE A 177 15.97 -1.38 -2.60
C ILE A 177 15.01 -0.92 -3.69
N LEU A 178 14.10 -0.03 -3.35
CA LEU A 178 13.07 0.51 -4.22
C LEU A 178 13.31 2.01 -4.39
N ALA A 179 13.84 2.41 -5.54
CA ALA A 179 14.06 3.82 -5.84
C ALA A 179 12.87 4.39 -6.60
N PHE A 180 12.16 5.32 -5.95
CA PHE A 180 10.94 5.93 -6.45
C PHE A 180 11.17 7.36 -6.95
N PRO A 181 10.38 7.85 -7.91
CA PRO A 181 10.42 9.23 -8.34
C PRO A 181 10.20 10.20 -7.17
N GLY A 182 10.81 11.40 -7.23
CA GLY A 182 10.61 12.44 -6.21
C GLY A 182 9.19 13.03 -6.17
N PHE A 183 8.47 13.00 -7.28
CA PHE A 183 7.09 13.50 -7.32
C PHE A 183 6.13 12.64 -6.50
N PRO A 184 5.39 13.22 -5.54
CA PRO A 184 4.59 12.47 -4.57
C PRO A 184 3.59 11.49 -5.18
N TYR A 185 2.80 11.92 -6.16
CA TYR A 185 1.83 11.03 -6.80
C TYR A 185 2.51 9.84 -7.51
N SER A 186 3.66 10.08 -8.18
CA SER A 186 4.43 9.00 -8.80
C SER A 186 4.97 8.02 -7.77
N SER A 187 5.45 8.50 -6.63
CA SER A 187 5.96 7.65 -5.54
C SER A 187 4.87 6.76 -4.96
N MET A 188 3.66 7.29 -4.77
CA MET A 188 2.53 6.49 -4.27
C MET A 188 2.13 5.40 -5.27
N VAL A 189 2.06 5.72 -6.57
CA VAL A 189 1.82 4.71 -7.62
C VAL A 189 2.92 3.65 -7.61
N ALA A 190 4.20 4.06 -7.53
CA ALA A 190 5.32 3.14 -7.46
C ALA A 190 5.24 2.20 -6.24
N PHE A 191 4.81 2.71 -5.09
CA PHE A 191 4.58 1.90 -3.90
C PHE A 191 3.55 0.79 -4.16
N HIS A 192 2.41 1.14 -4.72
CA HIS A 192 1.33 0.18 -5.00
C HIS A 192 1.71 -0.87 -6.06
N LEU A 193 2.63 -0.54 -6.97
CA LEU A 193 3.09 -1.47 -8.00
C LEU A 193 4.28 -2.35 -7.58
N SER A 194 4.95 -2.03 -6.47
CA SER A 194 6.16 -2.76 -6.06
C SER A 194 6.20 -3.11 -4.58
N ALA A 195 6.32 -2.11 -3.69
CA ALA A 195 6.45 -2.34 -2.25
C ALA A 195 5.26 -3.13 -1.69
N ARG A 196 4.02 -2.78 -2.08
CA ARG A 196 2.81 -3.50 -1.69
C ARG A 196 2.86 -4.97 -2.08
N GLU A 197 3.29 -5.30 -3.29
CA GLU A 197 3.37 -6.68 -3.77
C GLU A 197 4.44 -7.49 -3.01
N ILE A 198 5.59 -6.85 -2.71
CA ILE A 198 6.64 -7.47 -1.90
C ILE A 198 6.12 -7.72 -0.48
N LEU A 199 5.44 -6.76 0.13
CA LEU A 199 4.84 -6.89 1.46
C LEU A 199 3.76 -7.98 1.51
N GLY A 200 2.91 -8.04 0.48
CA GLY A 200 1.90 -9.09 0.33
C GLY A 200 2.52 -10.49 0.26
N ALA A 201 3.58 -10.65 -0.53
CA ALA A 201 4.32 -11.91 -0.62
C ALA A 201 5.03 -12.26 0.70
N TRP A 202 5.64 -11.28 1.38
CA TRP A 202 6.31 -11.48 2.66
C TRP A 202 5.37 -11.97 3.75
N LEU A 203 4.18 -11.39 3.83
CA LEU A 203 3.15 -11.71 4.83
C LEU A 203 2.22 -12.84 4.38
N CYS A 204 2.51 -13.49 3.24
CA CYS A 204 1.64 -14.49 2.61
C CYS A 204 0.20 -14.00 2.39
N GLN A 205 0.00 -12.71 2.20
CA GLN A 205 -1.30 -12.09 1.94
C GLN A 205 -1.45 -11.82 0.44
N LYS A 206 -2.22 -12.65 -0.26
CA LYS A 206 -2.68 -12.32 -1.60
C LYS A 206 -4.01 -11.59 -1.49
N LYS A 207 -4.06 -10.37 -1.98
CA LYS A 207 -5.31 -9.60 -2.11
C LYS A 207 -5.44 -9.12 -3.54
N ASP A 208 -6.61 -9.34 -4.12
CA ASP A 208 -6.98 -8.66 -5.35
C ASP A 208 -7.35 -7.22 -5.02
N TYR A 209 -6.49 -6.30 -5.46
CA TYR A 209 -6.74 -4.87 -5.33
C TYR A 209 -7.34 -4.27 -6.61
N ILE A 210 -7.49 -5.08 -7.66
CA ILE A 210 -8.05 -4.64 -8.94
C ILE A 210 -9.50 -5.13 -9.02
N ILE A 211 -10.40 -4.18 -9.20
CA ILE A 211 -11.83 -4.46 -9.41
C ILE A 211 -12.35 -3.71 -10.63
N LYS A 212 -13.52 -4.08 -11.12
CA LYS A 212 -14.21 -3.39 -12.19
C LYS A 212 -15.10 -2.27 -11.65
N ALA A 213 -15.12 -1.14 -12.36
CA ALA A 213 -15.97 0.01 -12.04
C ALA A 213 -16.47 0.68 -13.32
N PHE A 214 -17.65 1.31 -13.27
CA PHE A 214 -18.18 2.11 -14.39
C PHE A 214 -17.61 3.52 -14.33
N LEU A 215 -17.06 4.03 -15.44
CA LEU A 215 -16.58 5.40 -15.52
C LEU A 215 -17.76 6.37 -15.72
N LYS A 216 -17.94 7.30 -14.79
CA LYS A 216 -18.81 8.47 -14.95
C LYS A 216 -18.05 9.57 -15.68
N GLY A 217 -18.57 9.98 -16.84
CA GLY A 217 -17.88 10.87 -17.76
C GLY A 217 -16.94 10.13 -18.70
N SER A 218 -15.99 10.81 -19.30
CA SER A 218 -15.06 10.23 -20.27
C SER A 218 -13.61 10.54 -19.96
N TYR A 219 -12.71 9.75 -20.51
CA TYR A 219 -11.28 9.98 -20.37
C TYR A 219 -10.58 9.84 -21.73
N ALA A 220 -9.81 10.88 -22.12
CA ALA A 220 -8.95 10.87 -23.30
C ALA A 220 -7.48 10.75 -22.83
N LYS A 221 -6.83 9.66 -23.22
CA LYS A 221 -5.42 9.38 -22.94
C LYS A 221 -4.53 10.05 -23.98
N LYS A 222 -3.46 10.69 -23.48
CA LYS A 222 -2.49 11.37 -24.36
C LYS A 222 -1.11 10.71 -24.39
N SER A 223 -0.87 9.72 -23.55
CA SER A 223 0.44 9.06 -23.47
C SER A 223 0.44 7.70 -24.16
N PRO A 224 1.59 7.22 -24.63
CA PRO A 224 1.72 5.89 -25.23
C PRO A 224 1.86 4.78 -24.18
N TYR A 225 1.83 5.11 -22.88
CA TYR A 225 2.09 4.17 -21.79
C TYR A 225 0.79 3.64 -21.15
N LEU A 226 0.90 2.58 -20.37
CA LEU A 226 -0.13 2.20 -19.40
C LEU A 226 -0.29 3.33 -18.39
N GLU A 227 -1.49 3.88 -18.23
CA GLU A 227 -1.73 4.97 -17.27
C GLU A 227 -2.45 4.51 -16.01
N PHE A 228 -2.00 5.02 -14.88
CA PHE A 228 -2.65 4.93 -13.58
C PHE A 228 -3.22 6.32 -13.24
N VAL A 229 -4.52 6.47 -13.39
CA VAL A 229 -5.21 7.76 -13.27
C VAL A 229 -5.98 7.81 -11.97
N ALA A 230 -5.66 8.76 -11.10
CA ALA A 230 -6.42 8.95 -9.86
C ALA A 230 -7.88 9.25 -10.16
N CYS A 231 -8.78 8.53 -9.51
CA CYS A 231 -10.22 8.68 -9.61
C CYS A 231 -10.86 8.59 -8.23
N ASN A 232 -12.07 9.15 -8.10
CA ASN A 232 -12.91 8.97 -6.93
C ASN A 232 -13.73 7.69 -7.08
N VAL A 233 -13.92 6.94 -6.00
CA VAL A 233 -14.77 5.74 -5.97
C VAL A 233 -16.09 6.06 -5.31
N GLU A 234 -17.17 5.69 -5.97
CA GLU A 234 -18.55 5.86 -5.51
C GLU A 234 -19.32 4.54 -5.62
N PHE A 235 -20.30 4.37 -4.75
CA PHE A 235 -21.23 3.25 -4.80
C PHE A 235 -22.61 3.80 -5.12
N GLU A 236 -23.19 3.38 -6.23
CA GLU A 236 -24.47 3.87 -6.69
C GLU A 236 -25.30 2.73 -7.29
N ASN A 237 -26.54 2.57 -6.81
CA ASN A 237 -27.47 1.53 -7.25
C ASN A 237 -26.85 0.11 -7.28
N GLY A 238 -26.04 -0.23 -6.26
CA GLY A 238 -25.36 -1.52 -6.17
C GLY A 238 -24.16 -1.69 -7.10
N LYS A 239 -23.73 -0.64 -7.81
CA LYS A 239 -22.59 -0.66 -8.71
C LYS A 239 -21.43 0.16 -8.15
N VAL A 240 -20.21 -0.27 -8.45
CA VAL A 240 -19.00 0.54 -8.24
C VAL A 240 -18.85 1.47 -9.43
N CYS A 241 -18.81 2.76 -9.16
CA CYS A 241 -18.59 3.80 -10.16
C CYS A 241 -17.33 4.60 -9.81
N VAL A 242 -16.70 5.17 -10.84
CA VAL A 242 -15.57 6.10 -10.66
C VAL A 242 -15.76 7.35 -11.47
N ASN A 243 -15.25 8.47 -10.95
CA ASN A 243 -15.23 9.74 -11.64
C ASN A 243 -13.92 10.48 -11.45
N LEU A 244 -13.68 11.48 -12.28
CA LEU A 244 -12.47 12.31 -12.26
C LEU A 244 -12.73 13.73 -11.73
N ALA A 245 -13.87 13.98 -11.10
CA ALA A 245 -14.23 15.28 -10.57
C ALA A 245 -13.21 15.78 -9.54
N GLY A 246 -12.73 17.01 -9.70
CA GLY A 246 -11.70 17.59 -8.83
C GLY A 246 -10.29 17.03 -8.98
N LYS A 247 -10.08 15.98 -9.79
CA LYS A 247 -8.73 15.43 -10.06
C LYS A 247 -8.02 16.32 -11.08
N LYS A 248 -6.83 16.78 -10.70
CA LYS A 248 -6.00 17.64 -11.55
C LYS A 248 -5.20 16.79 -12.53
N LYS A 249 -5.25 17.13 -13.81
CA LYS A 249 -4.54 16.43 -14.89
C LYS A 249 -3.14 16.99 -15.10
N GLY A 250 -2.22 16.16 -15.62
CA GLY A 250 -0.96 16.59 -16.21
C GLY A 250 0.24 16.68 -15.28
N SER A 251 0.09 16.58 -13.96
CA SER A 251 1.22 16.60 -13.03
C SER A 251 1.25 15.41 -12.07
N SER A 252 2.38 14.76 -12.00
CA SER A 252 2.67 13.68 -11.03
C SER A 252 3.09 14.20 -9.65
N ALA A 253 3.19 15.53 -9.47
CA ALA A 253 3.49 16.16 -8.19
C ALA A 253 2.26 16.32 -7.28
N ILE A 254 1.04 16.13 -7.81
CA ILE A 254 -0.19 16.51 -7.10
C ILE A 254 -0.69 15.35 -6.23
N ILE A 255 -0.24 15.31 -4.99
CA ILE A 255 -0.63 14.30 -4.00
C ILE A 255 -2.13 14.36 -3.64
N SER A 256 -2.73 15.55 -3.66
CA SER A 256 -4.16 15.74 -3.35
C SER A 256 -5.10 14.97 -4.29
N ASN A 257 -4.61 14.53 -5.45
CA ASN A 257 -5.37 13.62 -6.32
C ASN A 257 -5.69 12.27 -5.65
N LEU A 258 -4.94 11.87 -4.62
CA LEU A 258 -5.15 10.62 -3.88
C LEU A 258 -5.94 10.81 -2.57
N ASN A 259 -6.41 12.02 -2.29
CA ASN A 259 -7.25 12.27 -1.13
C ASN A 259 -8.63 11.60 -1.25
N TYR A 260 -9.26 11.35 -0.10
CA TYR A 260 -10.59 10.73 0.05
C TYR A 260 -10.61 9.27 -0.45
N LYS A 261 -11.78 8.77 -0.84
CA LYS A 261 -11.97 7.42 -1.40
C LYS A 261 -11.44 7.36 -2.83
N SER A 262 -10.12 7.42 -2.96
CA SER A 262 -9.47 7.39 -4.27
C SER A 262 -9.01 5.99 -4.65
N ALA A 263 -9.02 5.74 -5.95
CA ALA A 263 -8.41 4.58 -6.60
C ALA A 263 -7.58 5.05 -7.79
N LEU A 264 -6.89 4.12 -8.43
CA LEU A 264 -6.19 4.34 -9.68
C LEU A 264 -6.93 3.63 -10.80
N MET A 265 -7.57 4.36 -11.69
CA MET A 265 -8.11 3.81 -12.94
C MET A 265 -6.95 3.38 -13.83
N ILE A 266 -7.00 2.14 -14.30
CA ILE A 266 -5.96 1.53 -15.14
C ILE A 266 -6.40 1.71 -16.60
N VAL A 267 -5.62 2.49 -17.36
CA VAL A 267 -5.89 2.74 -18.78
C VAL A 267 -4.83 2.02 -19.60
N PRO A 268 -5.19 0.92 -20.29
CA PRO A 268 -4.26 0.13 -21.08
C PRO A 268 -3.51 0.94 -22.15
N LYS A 269 -2.36 0.44 -22.58
CA LYS A 269 -1.49 1.10 -23.53
C LYS A 269 -2.21 1.38 -24.86
N GLU A 270 -3.01 0.44 -25.30
CA GLU A 270 -3.71 0.42 -26.59
C GLU A 270 -4.96 1.34 -26.63
N ARG A 271 -5.43 1.73 -25.44
CA ARG A 271 -6.66 2.56 -25.31
C ARG A 271 -6.28 4.03 -25.40
N THR A 272 -6.94 4.75 -26.27
CA THR A 272 -6.80 6.22 -26.39
C THR A 272 -7.96 6.96 -25.73
N ASN A 273 -9.15 6.38 -25.74
CA ASN A 273 -10.35 6.95 -25.14
C ASN A 273 -11.13 5.90 -24.35
N ILE A 274 -11.77 6.35 -23.28
CA ILE A 274 -12.75 5.59 -22.51
C ILE A 274 -14.03 6.41 -22.48
N ALA A 275 -15.14 5.79 -22.91
CA ALA A 275 -16.43 6.44 -22.96
C ALA A 275 -17.11 6.47 -21.58
N GLU A 276 -18.11 7.31 -21.46
CA GLU A 276 -18.99 7.31 -20.30
C GLU A 276 -19.72 5.96 -20.16
N ASN A 277 -19.90 5.53 -18.91
CA ASN A 277 -20.49 4.23 -18.53
C ASN A 277 -19.71 3.00 -19.03
N GLU A 278 -18.49 3.17 -19.51
CA GLU A 278 -17.63 2.06 -19.87
C GLU A 278 -17.04 1.40 -18.60
N LEU A 279 -16.93 0.07 -18.63
CA LEU A 279 -16.35 -0.73 -17.54
C LEU A 279 -14.82 -0.68 -17.61
N VAL A 280 -14.20 -0.21 -16.54
CA VAL A 280 -12.74 -0.04 -16.42
C VAL A 280 -12.19 -0.83 -15.24
N ASP A 281 -10.93 -1.18 -15.31
CA ASP A 281 -10.19 -1.69 -14.16
C ASP A 281 -9.75 -0.55 -13.26
N ILE A 282 -9.94 -0.72 -11.96
CA ILE A 282 -9.42 0.21 -10.97
C ILE A 282 -8.60 -0.54 -9.91
N MET A 283 -7.51 0.06 -9.48
CA MET A 283 -6.69 -0.42 -8.38
C MET A 283 -7.08 0.31 -7.11
N LEU A 284 -7.56 -0.42 -6.13
CA LEU A 284 -7.82 0.12 -4.79
C LEU A 284 -6.50 0.41 -4.07
N LEU A 285 -6.47 1.48 -3.28
CA LEU A 285 -5.27 1.97 -2.57
C LEU A 285 -5.21 1.51 -1.11
N SER A 286 -6.26 0.90 -0.61
CA SER A 286 -6.35 0.39 0.78
C SER A 286 -7.21 -0.86 0.85
#